data_b8dc7d001f6f875175f2b45a07eed6ad
#
_entry.id   b8dc7d001f6f875175f2b45a07eed6ad
#
_cell.length_a   1.000
_cell.length_b   1.000
_cell.length_c   1.000
_cell.angle_alpha   90.00
_cell.angle_beta   90.00
_cell.angle_gamma   90.00
#
_symmetry.space_group_name_H-M   'P 1'
#
loop_
_entity.id
_entity.type
_entity.pdbx_description
1 polymer ?
#
loop_
_entity_poly.entity_id
_entity_poly.type
_entity_poly.pdbx_seq_one_letter_code
_entity_poly.pdbx_strand_id
1 'polypeptide(L)'
;MSVPPTRRYIYPTPRARSNIHTPRSWLIESVPRLWALWAASRPSQLALIGLLYALGVGMATTGPPIVTAAFTPRLTRPLLLGGVAVLAVAVTVHYANEYADADTDALADRTPFSGGSGALVETELPASFLRRATIGAGVLAVTLLAVGAFGPLSPTAVVLAATILVAGVAYSLPPVALVRRGLGEPVNMALGGLLLPVYGVAVVAPPTPSAAAVVVPFTLVVGCNLLAVHWPDRVADERVGKRTLAVRWRPIRLRRAYATLAVVAALSTVVLWHGELLPPVVTTAHLTAVPFLLWGWRTLTRKRSPLPAVAAMVVLAVALTAGWWWVGV
;
A
#
# COMPACT_ATOMS: atom_id res chain seq x y z
N MET A 1 -25.68 24.55 38.81
CA MET A 1 -25.02 23.88 37.66
C MET A 1 -24.31 22.67 38.19
N SER A 2 -24.89 21.48 38.07
CA SER A 2 -24.35 20.21 38.53
C SER A 2 -23.54 19.55 37.41
N VAL A 3 -22.28 19.24 37.72
CA VAL A 3 -21.36 18.49 36.82
C VAL A 3 -21.87 17.08 36.69
N PRO A 4 -22.05 16.53 35.44
CA PRO A 4 -22.45 15.17 35.28
C PRO A 4 -21.34 14.19 35.66
N PRO A 5 -21.64 13.01 36.20
CA PRO A 5 -20.63 12.07 36.68
C PRO A 5 -19.86 11.46 35.49
N THR A 6 -18.54 11.44 35.63
CA THR A 6 -17.59 10.77 34.72
C THR A 6 -17.95 9.30 34.60
N ARG A 7 -18.40 8.85 33.43
CA ARG A 7 -18.55 7.43 33.12
C ARG A 7 -17.19 6.74 33.20
N ARG A 8 -17.01 5.89 34.21
CA ARG A 8 -15.90 4.93 34.25
C ARG A 8 -16.10 3.94 33.09
N TYR A 9 -15.21 4.00 32.10
CA TYR A 9 -15.15 3.00 31.06
C TYR A 9 -14.67 1.68 31.70
N ILE A 10 -15.54 0.68 31.72
CA ILE A 10 -15.20 -0.70 32.06
C ILE A 10 -14.50 -1.26 30.80
N TYR A 11 -13.18 -1.39 30.87
CA TYR A 11 -12.44 -2.14 29.85
C TYR A 11 -12.94 -3.57 29.83
N PRO A 12 -13.24 -4.17 28.65
CA PRO A 12 -13.53 -5.59 28.59
C PRO A 12 -12.32 -6.35 29.13
N THR A 13 -12.57 -7.24 30.08
CA THR A 13 -11.56 -8.14 30.63
C THR A 13 -10.85 -8.88 29.52
N PRO A 14 -9.51 -9.03 29.57
CA PRO A 14 -8.78 -9.81 28.58
C PRO A 14 -9.40 -11.19 28.48
N ARG A 15 -9.79 -11.61 27.26
CA ARG A 15 -10.20 -13.00 27.02
C ARG A 15 -9.11 -13.92 27.53
N ALA A 16 -9.47 -14.88 28.39
CA ALA A 16 -8.57 -15.90 28.90
C ALA A 16 -7.77 -16.50 27.74
N ARG A 17 -6.45 -16.36 27.80
CA ARG A 17 -5.54 -16.91 26.78
C ARG A 17 -5.73 -18.43 26.81
N SER A 18 -6.14 -19.03 25.70
CA SER A 18 -6.09 -20.49 25.55
C SER A 18 -4.63 -20.92 25.60
N ASN A 19 -4.30 -21.85 26.49
CA ASN A 19 -2.94 -22.41 26.70
C ASN A 19 -2.44 -23.27 25.52
N ILE A 20 -2.88 -23.01 24.29
CA ILE A 20 -2.37 -23.71 23.13
C ILE A 20 -1.18 -22.87 22.62
N HIS A 21 0.04 -23.31 22.95
CA HIS A 21 1.28 -22.76 22.43
C HIS A 21 1.34 -23.01 20.90
N THR A 22 0.95 -22.01 20.11
CA THR A 22 1.20 -22.01 18.68
C THR A 22 2.61 -21.48 18.42
N PRO A 23 3.26 -21.81 17.27
CA PRO A 23 4.55 -21.21 16.91
C PRO A 23 4.54 -19.68 16.97
N ARG A 24 3.38 -19.07 16.70
CA ARG A 24 3.17 -17.64 16.78
C ARG A 24 3.21 -17.10 18.22
N SER A 25 2.56 -17.77 19.19
CA SER A 25 2.57 -17.34 20.60
C SER A 25 3.97 -17.43 21.20
N TRP A 26 4.73 -18.48 20.86
CA TRP A 26 6.12 -18.62 21.26
C TRP A 26 7.01 -17.47 20.74
N LEU A 27 6.88 -17.07 19.48
CA LEU A 27 7.64 -15.93 18.90
C LEU A 27 7.31 -14.61 19.61
N ILE A 28 6.03 -14.37 19.91
CA ILE A 28 5.59 -13.16 20.62
C ILE A 28 6.21 -13.11 22.02
N GLU A 29 6.24 -14.22 22.73
CA GLU A 29 6.77 -14.29 24.08
C GLU A 29 8.31 -14.25 24.12
N SER A 30 8.99 -14.96 23.21
CA SER A 30 10.44 -15.11 23.21
C SER A 30 11.18 -13.90 22.64
N VAL A 31 10.65 -13.29 21.59
CA VAL A 31 11.31 -12.18 20.85
C VAL A 31 10.33 -11.06 20.45
N PRO A 32 9.61 -10.46 21.43
CA PRO A 32 8.49 -9.55 21.16
C PRO A 32 8.88 -8.36 20.28
N ARG A 33 10.10 -7.83 20.44
CA ARG A 33 10.58 -6.68 19.64
C ARG A 33 10.77 -7.06 18.17
N LEU A 34 11.36 -8.22 17.89
CA LEU A 34 11.56 -8.70 16.51
C LEU A 34 10.22 -9.04 15.85
N TRP A 35 9.33 -9.69 16.61
CA TRP A 35 7.96 -9.95 16.15
C TRP A 35 7.22 -8.66 15.80
N ALA A 36 7.28 -7.64 16.68
CA ALA A 36 6.63 -6.36 16.44
C ALA A 36 7.16 -5.65 15.20
N LEU A 37 8.49 -5.64 14.98
CA LEU A 37 9.09 -5.07 13.77
C LEU A 37 8.65 -5.82 12.51
N TRP A 38 8.66 -7.16 12.56
CA TRP A 38 8.22 -8.00 11.44
C TRP A 38 6.73 -7.77 11.13
N ALA A 39 5.86 -7.82 12.13
CA ALA A 39 4.42 -7.62 11.96
C ALA A 39 4.10 -6.20 11.45
N ALA A 40 4.70 -5.17 12.06
CA ALA A 40 4.52 -3.77 11.66
C ALA A 40 5.09 -3.46 10.27
N SER A 41 6.08 -4.20 9.79
CA SER A 41 6.58 -4.05 8.40
C SER A 41 5.56 -4.51 7.36
N ARG A 42 4.51 -5.25 7.76
CA ARG A 42 3.44 -5.78 6.88
C ARG A 42 4.01 -6.55 5.68
N PRO A 43 4.60 -7.74 5.88
CA PRO A 43 5.34 -8.47 4.84
C PRO A 43 4.56 -8.72 3.55
N SER A 44 3.25 -8.98 3.63
CA SER A 44 2.39 -9.15 2.44
C SER A 44 2.26 -7.87 1.61
N GLN A 45 2.26 -6.70 2.27
CA GLN A 45 2.26 -5.41 1.57
C GLN A 45 3.63 -5.10 0.99
N LEU A 46 4.73 -5.45 1.69
CA LEU A 46 6.08 -5.34 1.12
C LEU A 46 6.24 -6.21 -0.13
N ALA A 47 5.70 -7.44 -0.13
CA ALA A 47 5.67 -8.28 -1.33
C ALA A 47 4.91 -7.63 -2.49
N LEU A 48 3.76 -7.00 -2.22
CA LEU A 48 3.01 -6.25 -3.22
C LEU A 48 3.80 -5.04 -3.73
N ILE A 49 4.49 -4.31 -2.85
CA ILE A 49 5.35 -3.17 -3.21
C ILE A 49 6.50 -3.63 -4.11
N GLY A 50 7.15 -4.75 -3.78
CA GLY A 50 8.15 -5.38 -4.64
C GLY A 50 7.59 -5.78 -6.01
N LEU A 51 6.37 -6.31 -6.06
CA LEU A 51 5.69 -6.64 -7.31
C LEU A 51 5.38 -5.39 -8.16
N LEU A 52 4.92 -4.29 -7.54
CA LEU A 52 4.63 -3.03 -8.25
C LEU A 52 5.92 -2.34 -8.72
N TYR A 53 7.02 -2.46 -7.95
CA TYR A 53 8.33 -2.07 -8.42
C TYR A 53 8.74 -2.89 -9.66
N ALA A 54 8.59 -4.23 -9.61
CA ALA A 54 8.86 -5.11 -10.74
C ALA A 54 7.95 -4.82 -11.95
N LEU A 55 6.68 -4.45 -11.72
CA LEU A 55 5.77 -3.97 -12.77
C LEU A 55 6.39 -2.77 -13.51
N GLY A 56 6.83 -1.75 -12.76
CA GLY A 56 7.47 -0.57 -13.36
C GLY A 56 8.75 -0.89 -14.11
N VAL A 57 9.58 -1.77 -13.57
CA VAL A 57 10.78 -2.28 -14.25
C VAL A 57 10.38 -2.96 -15.58
N GLY A 58 9.39 -3.84 -15.59
CA GLY A 58 8.87 -4.49 -16.80
C GLY A 58 8.36 -3.51 -17.85
N MET A 59 7.67 -2.43 -17.42
CA MET A 59 7.19 -1.38 -18.33
C MET A 59 8.31 -0.60 -19.04
N ALA A 60 9.49 -0.50 -18.40
CA ALA A 60 10.63 0.22 -18.97
C ALA A 60 11.34 -0.56 -20.07
N THR A 61 10.99 -1.80 -20.31
CA THR A 61 11.76 -2.79 -21.08
C THR A 61 11.19 -3.11 -22.44
N THR A 62 10.38 -2.24 -22.99
CA THR A 62 9.95 -2.33 -24.39
C THR A 62 11.16 -2.11 -25.34
N GLY A 63 12.02 -3.13 -25.45
CA GLY A 63 13.29 -3.15 -26.17
C GLY A 63 13.94 -4.53 -26.05
N PRO A 64 15.20 -4.74 -26.47
CA PRO A 64 15.85 -6.04 -26.44
C PRO A 64 15.80 -6.68 -25.06
N PRO A 65 15.75 -8.03 -24.96
CA PRO A 65 15.27 -8.75 -23.79
C PRO A 65 15.99 -8.34 -22.52
N ILE A 66 15.23 -7.79 -21.57
CA ILE A 66 15.73 -7.31 -20.27
C ILE A 66 16.38 -8.44 -19.48
N VAL A 67 15.94 -9.68 -19.67
CA VAL A 67 16.46 -10.83 -18.95
C VAL A 67 17.97 -10.94 -19.15
N THR A 68 18.46 -10.70 -20.37
CA THR A 68 19.91 -10.69 -20.64
C THR A 68 20.58 -9.39 -20.17
N ALA A 69 19.89 -8.24 -20.27
CA ALA A 69 20.41 -6.96 -19.82
C ALA A 69 20.42 -6.82 -18.29
N ALA A 70 19.44 -7.42 -17.58
CA ALA A 70 19.32 -7.38 -16.13
C ALA A 70 20.53 -8.00 -15.41
N PHE A 71 21.23 -8.93 -16.05
CA PHE A 71 22.46 -9.53 -15.52
C PHE A 71 23.74 -8.75 -15.86
N THR A 72 23.61 -7.61 -16.54
CA THR A 72 24.77 -6.73 -16.74
C THR A 72 25.00 -5.84 -15.50
N PRO A 73 26.26 -5.57 -15.09
CA PRO A 73 26.54 -4.71 -13.94
C PRO A 73 25.92 -3.31 -14.04
N ARG A 74 25.68 -2.83 -15.26
CA ARG A 74 25.03 -1.53 -15.52
C ARG A 74 23.60 -1.47 -15.05
N LEU A 75 22.82 -2.55 -15.14
CA LEU A 75 21.42 -2.59 -14.75
C LEU A 75 21.20 -3.28 -13.40
N THR A 76 21.99 -4.29 -13.07
CA THR A 76 21.87 -5.01 -11.79
C THR A 76 22.01 -4.09 -10.57
N ARG A 77 23.02 -3.19 -10.58
CA ARG A 77 23.24 -2.27 -9.45
C ARG A 77 22.05 -1.33 -9.20
N PRO A 78 21.54 -0.57 -10.21
CA PRO A 78 20.37 0.29 -10.00
C PRO A 78 19.12 -0.51 -9.61
N LEU A 79 18.88 -1.71 -10.19
CA LEU A 79 17.75 -2.55 -9.84
C LEU A 79 17.80 -3.01 -8.38
N LEU A 80 18.92 -3.52 -7.91
CA LEU A 80 19.06 -3.98 -6.53
C LEU A 80 18.95 -2.82 -5.54
N LEU A 81 19.69 -1.74 -5.78
CA LEU A 81 19.67 -0.58 -4.89
C LEU A 81 18.29 0.08 -4.89
N GLY A 82 17.65 0.24 -6.06
CA GLY A 82 16.32 0.79 -6.19
C GLY A 82 15.27 -0.05 -5.48
N GLY A 83 15.34 -1.38 -5.61
CA GLY A 83 14.46 -2.31 -4.91
C GLY A 83 14.62 -2.24 -3.39
N VAL A 84 15.86 -2.28 -2.89
CA VAL A 84 16.14 -2.17 -1.45
C VAL A 84 15.72 -0.79 -0.90
N ALA A 85 15.98 0.29 -1.64
CA ALA A 85 15.60 1.64 -1.25
C ALA A 85 14.08 1.80 -1.11
N VAL A 86 13.29 1.33 -2.10
CA VAL A 86 11.83 1.43 -2.03
C VAL A 86 11.23 0.56 -0.93
N LEU A 87 11.83 -0.60 -0.63
CA LEU A 87 11.40 -1.42 0.51
C LEU A 87 11.71 -0.73 1.85
N ALA A 88 12.87 -0.07 1.99
CA ALA A 88 13.20 0.72 3.18
C ALA A 88 12.25 1.92 3.35
N VAL A 89 11.90 2.61 2.25
CA VAL A 89 10.85 3.65 2.23
C VAL A 89 9.53 3.09 2.71
N ALA A 90 9.10 1.94 2.18
CA ALA A 90 7.85 1.30 2.55
C ALA A 90 7.81 0.89 4.03
N VAL A 91 8.87 0.29 4.55
CA VAL A 91 8.99 -0.07 5.97
C VAL A 91 8.88 1.19 6.85
N THR A 92 9.52 2.29 6.45
CA THR A 92 9.41 3.57 7.18
C THR A 92 7.96 4.05 7.23
N VAL A 93 7.26 4.05 6.09
CA VAL A 93 5.86 4.46 5.99
C VAL A 93 4.95 3.53 6.81
N HIS A 94 5.17 2.22 6.76
CA HIS A 94 4.40 1.25 7.54
C HIS A 94 4.60 1.46 9.05
N TYR A 95 5.82 1.65 9.53
CA TYR A 95 6.08 1.92 10.95
C TYR A 95 5.49 3.26 11.40
N ALA A 96 5.56 4.29 10.55
CA ALA A 96 4.92 5.59 10.82
C ALA A 96 3.39 5.45 10.94
N ASN A 97 2.78 4.66 10.07
CA ASN A 97 1.35 4.37 10.09
C ASN A 97 0.95 3.59 11.36
N GLU A 98 1.62 2.48 11.68
CA GLU A 98 1.37 1.69 12.89
C GLU A 98 1.58 2.52 14.17
N TYR A 99 2.58 3.41 14.20
CA TYR A 99 2.77 4.34 15.32
C TYR A 99 1.61 5.32 15.46
N ALA A 100 1.18 5.92 14.34
CA ALA A 100 0.09 6.91 14.33
C ALA A 100 -1.28 6.28 14.67
N ASP A 101 -1.45 4.99 14.35
CA ASP A 101 -2.69 4.25 14.48
C ASP A 101 -2.79 3.40 15.76
N ALA A 102 -1.80 3.48 16.67
CA ALA A 102 -1.75 2.67 17.89
C ALA A 102 -3.07 2.70 18.69
N ASP A 103 -3.67 3.88 18.86
CA ASP A 103 -4.93 4.04 19.59
C ASP A 103 -6.13 3.50 18.77
N THR A 104 -6.11 3.64 17.45
CA THR A 104 -7.16 3.14 16.56
C THR A 104 -7.16 1.63 16.52
N ASP A 105 -5.98 1.02 16.39
CA ASP A 105 -5.79 -0.42 16.27
C ASP A 105 -6.17 -1.15 17.57
N ALA A 106 -6.01 -0.47 18.71
CA ALA A 106 -6.49 -0.99 20.00
C ALA A 106 -8.04 -1.05 20.10
N LEU A 107 -8.75 -0.24 19.30
CA LEU A 107 -10.22 -0.18 19.27
C LEU A 107 -10.84 -0.96 18.11
N ALA A 108 -10.04 -1.33 17.12
CA ALA A 108 -10.53 -1.98 15.90
C ALA A 108 -10.74 -3.49 16.09
N ASP A 109 -11.82 -4.02 15.54
CA ASP A 109 -11.99 -5.46 15.35
C ASP A 109 -11.15 -5.88 14.14
N ARG A 110 -9.97 -6.42 14.37
CA ARG A 110 -9.01 -6.80 13.32
C ARG A 110 -9.58 -7.83 12.35
N THR A 111 -9.30 -7.61 11.07
CA THR A 111 -9.47 -8.58 9.99
C THR A 111 -8.10 -8.88 9.36
N PRO A 112 -7.96 -9.89 8.49
CA PRO A 112 -6.71 -10.11 7.75
C PRO A 112 -6.24 -8.92 6.90
N PHE A 113 -7.12 -7.93 6.63
CA PHE A 113 -6.87 -6.82 5.70
C PHE A 113 -7.08 -5.44 6.31
N SER A 114 -7.51 -5.34 7.59
CA SER A 114 -7.82 -4.07 8.26
C SER A 114 -7.63 -4.18 9.77
N GLY A 115 -7.53 -3.03 10.47
CA GLY A 115 -7.34 -2.98 11.93
C GLY A 115 -5.88 -3.18 12.36
N GLY A 116 -4.93 -2.69 11.57
CA GLY A 116 -3.50 -2.73 11.86
C GLY A 116 -2.84 -4.10 11.75
N SER A 117 -1.53 -4.14 11.99
CA SER A 117 -0.75 -5.39 12.01
C SER A 117 -0.94 -6.20 13.30
N GLY A 118 -1.36 -5.54 14.38
CA GLY A 118 -1.41 -6.07 15.73
C GLY A 118 -0.08 -6.07 16.46
N ALA A 119 0.96 -5.53 15.87
CA ALA A 119 2.30 -5.52 16.44
C ALA A 119 2.33 -5.02 17.89
N LEU A 120 1.73 -3.87 18.17
CA LEU A 120 1.70 -3.31 19.53
C LEU A 120 0.68 -3.99 20.44
N VAL A 121 -0.49 -4.34 19.91
CA VAL A 121 -1.58 -4.96 20.68
C VAL A 121 -1.18 -6.36 21.17
N GLU A 122 -0.48 -7.14 20.36
CA GLU A 122 -0.09 -8.51 20.72
C GLU A 122 1.16 -8.56 21.61
N THR A 123 2.08 -7.59 21.49
CA THR A 123 3.34 -7.58 22.23
C THR A 123 3.30 -6.65 23.46
N GLU A 124 2.25 -5.86 23.63
CA GLU A 124 2.12 -4.88 24.70
C GLU A 124 3.29 -3.84 24.74
N LEU A 125 4.02 -3.70 23.62
CA LEU A 125 5.09 -2.73 23.52
C LEU A 125 4.51 -1.31 23.40
N PRO A 126 5.18 -0.29 23.98
CA PRO A 126 4.72 1.08 23.90
C PRO A 126 4.85 1.61 22.45
N ALA A 127 3.93 2.48 22.02
CA ALA A 127 3.95 3.09 20.68
C ALA A 127 5.29 3.80 20.37
N SER A 128 5.99 4.32 21.41
CA SER A 128 7.33 4.91 21.26
C SER A 128 8.37 3.93 20.70
N PHE A 129 8.15 2.62 20.78
CA PHE A 129 8.99 1.60 20.15
C PHE A 129 8.93 1.75 18.62
N LEU A 130 7.71 1.82 18.05
CA LEU A 130 7.54 2.00 16.60
C LEU A 130 7.95 3.40 16.13
N ARG A 131 7.82 4.43 16.97
CA ARG A 131 8.38 5.75 16.65
C ARG A 131 9.90 5.68 16.42
N ARG A 132 10.63 4.97 17.30
CA ARG A 132 12.08 4.77 17.13
C ARG A 132 12.39 3.93 15.90
N ALA A 133 11.62 2.87 15.65
CA ALA A 133 11.75 2.06 14.44
C ALA A 133 11.51 2.87 13.17
N THR A 134 10.51 3.78 13.16
CA THR A 134 10.26 4.72 12.05
C THR A 134 11.48 5.59 11.77
N ILE A 135 12.09 6.17 12.82
CA ILE A 135 13.28 7.02 12.67
C ILE A 135 14.45 6.19 12.11
N GLY A 136 14.71 5.00 12.67
CA GLY A 136 15.79 4.12 12.19
C GLY A 136 15.61 3.69 10.74
N ALA A 137 14.40 3.25 10.37
CA ALA A 137 14.07 2.89 8.99
C ALA A 137 14.14 4.11 8.05
N GLY A 138 13.72 5.29 8.52
CA GLY A 138 13.81 6.54 7.77
C GLY A 138 15.26 6.96 7.49
N VAL A 139 16.13 6.85 8.48
CA VAL A 139 17.57 7.09 8.29
C VAL A 139 18.14 6.13 7.26
N LEU A 140 17.81 4.83 7.34
CA LEU A 140 18.24 3.84 6.36
C LEU A 140 17.72 4.20 4.95
N ALA A 141 16.44 4.53 4.81
CA ALA A 141 15.85 4.91 3.53
C ALA A 141 16.54 6.15 2.92
N VAL A 142 16.77 7.20 3.71
CA VAL A 142 17.47 8.41 3.26
C VAL A 142 18.92 8.10 2.87
N THR A 143 19.62 7.26 3.64
CA THR A 143 20.99 6.85 3.32
C THR A 143 21.04 6.08 1.99
N LEU A 144 20.12 5.13 1.78
CA LEU A 144 20.06 4.38 0.51
C LEU A 144 19.74 5.30 -0.68
N LEU A 145 18.85 6.28 -0.50
CA LEU A 145 18.55 7.28 -1.54
C LEU A 145 19.75 8.20 -1.81
N ALA A 146 20.48 8.60 -0.78
CA ALA A 146 21.72 9.37 -0.94
C ALA A 146 22.80 8.57 -1.69
N VAL A 147 23.02 7.31 -1.29
CA VAL A 147 23.93 6.40 -2.02
C VAL A 147 23.48 6.23 -3.47
N GLY A 148 22.18 6.12 -3.70
CA GLY A 148 21.60 6.04 -5.05
C GLY A 148 21.84 7.32 -5.87
N ALA A 149 21.66 8.49 -5.25
CA ALA A 149 21.83 9.80 -5.90
C ALA A 149 23.27 10.08 -6.34
N PHE A 150 24.24 9.64 -5.53
CA PHE A 150 25.69 9.73 -5.89
C PHE A 150 26.20 8.49 -6.66
N GLY A 151 25.32 7.56 -6.97
CA GLY A 151 25.64 6.27 -7.57
C GLY A 151 24.74 5.94 -8.79
N PRO A 152 24.13 4.75 -8.79
CA PRO A 152 23.48 4.23 -10.00
C PRO A 152 22.06 4.68 -10.26
N LEU A 153 21.37 5.39 -9.34
CA LEU A 153 19.99 5.80 -9.55
C LEU A 153 19.89 7.11 -10.31
N SER A 154 18.89 7.20 -11.21
CA SER A 154 18.58 8.44 -11.89
C SER A 154 18.06 9.50 -10.90
N PRO A 155 18.30 10.81 -11.13
CA PRO A 155 17.71 11.86 -10.30
C PRO A 155 16.18 11.75 -10.17
N THR A 156 15.49 11.35 -11.24
CA THR A 156 14.05 11.15 -11.25
C THR A 156 13.64 10.00 -10.32
N ALA A 157 14.36 8.88 -10.30
CA ALA A 157 14.09 7.78 -9.38
C ALA A 157 14.27 8.24 -7.92
N VAL A 158 15.33 8.97 -7.62
CA VAL A 158 15.56 9.50 -6.27
C VAL A 158 14.45 10.46 -5.84
N VAL A 159 14.03 11.38 -6.70
CA VAL A 159 12.94 12.32 -6.43
C VAL A 159 11.61 11.60 -6.21
N LEU A 160 11.28 10.60 -7.02
CA LEU A 160 10.06 9.82 -6.87
C LEU A 160 10.05 9.05 -5.54
N ALA A 161 11.13 8.36 -5.19
CA ALA A 161 11.22 7.63 -3.92
C ALA A 161 11.18 8.58 -2.71
N ALA A 162 11.85 9.74 -2.78
CA ALA A 162 11.78 10.77 -1.75
C ALA A 162 10.35 11.33 -1.61
N THR A 163 9.63 11.53 -2.72
CA THR A 163 8.22 11.94 -2.72
C THR A 163 7.35 10.89 -2.05
N ILE A 164 7.55 9.60 -2.37
CA ILE A 164 6.82 8.49 -1.74
C ILE A 164 7.10 8.46 -0.24
N LEU A 165 8.36 8.63 0.19
CA LEU A 165 8.73 8.67 1.61
C LEU A 165 8.05 9.83 2.34
N VAL A 166 8.20 11.04 1.83
CA VAL A 166 7.68 12.26 2.48
C VAL A 166 6.16 12.24 2.52
N ALA A 167 5.49 11.97 1.39
CA ALA A 167 4.04 11.93 1.33
C ALA A 167 3.45 10.73 2.10
N GLY A 168 4.15 9.58 2.12
CA GLY A 168 3.76 8.40 2.88
C GLY A 168 3.85 8.63 4.39
N VAL A 169 4.88 9.28 4.88
CA VAL A 169 5.00 9.69 6.29
C VAL A 169 3.97 10.77 6.63
N ALA A 170 3.80 11.78 5.77
CA ALA A 170 2.82 12.85 5.92
C ALA A 170 1.36 12.34 5.85
N TYR A 171 1.12 11.17 5.26
CA TYR A 171 -0.18 10.52 5.27
C TYR A 171 -0.70 10.29 6.69
N SER A 172 0.15 9.80 7.59
CA SER A 172 -0.23 9.40 8.93
C SER A 172 0.16 10.40 10.02
N LEU A 173 1.34 11.04 9.91
CA LEU A 173 1.93 11.81 11.00
C LEU A 173 1.56 13.30 10.99
N PRO A 174 1.34 13.90 12.20
CA PRO A 174 1.28 15.34 12.35
C PRO A 174 2.60 16.02 11.92
N PRO A 175 2.56 17.30 11.50
CA PRO A 175 1.40 18.20 11.47
C PRO A 175 0.48 18.02 10.26
N VAL A 176 0.86 17.22 9.28
CA VAL A 176 0.12 17.08 8.02
C VAL A 176 -1.04 16.11 8.17
N ALA A 177 -0.79 14.83 8.52
CA ALA A 177 -1.77 13.76 8.77
C ALA A 177 -2.91 13.76 7.74
N LEU A 178 -2.59 13.52 6.46
CA LEU A 178 -3.51 13.64 5.31
C LEU A 178 -4.76 12.77 5.46
N VAL A 179 -4.64 11.60 6.10
CA VAL A 179 -5.76 10.71 6.40
C VAL A 179 -6.81 11.36 7.29
N ARG A 180 -6.38 12.22 8.22
CA ARG A 180 -7.28 12.98 9.12
C ARG A 180 -7.95 14.17 8.41
N ARG A 181 -7.43 14.59 7.26
CA ARG A 181 -7.96 15.68 6.44
C ARG A 181 -8.89 15.21 5.32
N GLY A 182 -9.12 13.90 5.20
CA GLY A 182 -9.96 13.32 4.15
C GLY A 182 -9.27 13.23 2.79
N LEU A 183 -7.94 13.27 2.77
CA LEU A 183 -7.10 13.11 1.59
C LEU A 183 -6.39 11.74 1.56
N GLY A 184 -6.74 10.85 2.50
CA GLY A 184 -6.07 9.57 2.64
C GLY A 184 -6.16 8.71 1.38
N GLU A 185 -7.37 8.46 0.87
CA GLU A 185 -7.57 7.60 -0.29
C GLU A 185 -6.89 8.14 -1.56
N PRO A 186 -7.07 9.41 -1.99
CA PRO A 186 -6.42 9.89 -3.19
C PRO A 186 -4.89 9.91 -3.08
N VAL A 187 -4.34 10.24 -1.90
CA VAL A 187 -2.89 10.21 -1.70
C VAL A 187 -2.36 8.79 -1.77
N ASN A 188 -2.97 7.83 -1.06
CA ASN A 188 -2.51 6.45 -1.08
C ASN A 188 -2.70 5.79 -2.46
N MET A 189 -3.77 6.15 -3.17
CA MET A 189 -4.00 5.76 -4.56
C MET A 189 -2.87 6.27 -5.48
N ALA A 190 -2.45 7.53 -5.31
CA ALA A 190 -1.35 8.09 -6.07
C ALA A 190 0.01 7.45 -5.71
N LEU A 191 0.29 7.24 -4.43
CA LEU A 191 1.56 6.66 -3.97
C LEU A 191 1.73 5.22 -4.45
N GLY A 192 0.76 4.34 -4.17
CA GLY A 192 0.83 2.93 -4.48
C GLY A 192 0.45 2.60 -5.93
N GLY A 193 -0.56 3.29 -6.49
CA GLY A 193 -1.09 2.98 -7.82
C GLY A 193 -0.33 3.65 -8.96
N LEU A 194 0.24 4.84 -8.74
CA LEU A 194 0.90 5.61 -9.80
C LEU A 194 2.41 5.75 -9.56
N LEU A 195 2.81 6.40 -8.45
CA LEU A 195 4.21 6.78 -8.25
C LEU A 195 5.13 5.57 -8.08
N LEU A 196 4.65 4.51 -7.45
CA LEU A 196 5.46 3.31 -7.21
C LEU A 196 5.79 2.56 -8.51
N PRO A 197 4.87 2.24 -9.43
CA PRO A 197 5.22 1.71 -10.74
C PRO A 197 6.10 2.66 -11.58
N VAL A 198 5.79 3.97 -11.59
CA VAL A 198 6.60 4.96 -12.32
C VAL A 198 8.01 5.07 -11.73
N TYR A 199 8.18 4.88 -10.42
CA TYR A 199 9.50 4.76 -9.80
C TYR A 199 10.28 3.55 -10.35
N GLY A 200 9.62 2.40 -10.50
CA GLY A 200 10.23 1.23 -11.12
C GLY A 200 10.73 1.51 -12.55
N VAL A 201 9.94 2.25 -13.34
CA VAL A 201 10.39 2.74 -14.66
C VAL A 201 11.63 3.63 -14.51
N ALA A 202 11.58 4.60 -13.59
CA ALA A 202 12.64 5.62 -13.43
C ALA A 202 14.00 5.02 -12.99
N VAL A 203 14.00 3.85 -12.37
CA VAL A 203 15.22 3.11 -12.02
C VAL A 203 15.95 2.58 -13.27
N VAL A 204 15.21 2.26 -14.33
CA VAL A 204 15.73 1.64 -15.56
C VAL A 204 15.93 2.68 -16.67
N ALA A 205 14.94 3.56 -16.86
CA ALA A 205 14.88 4.52 -17.94
C ALA A 205 14.15 5.81 -17.51
N PRO A 206 14.37 6.95 -18.18
CA PRO A 206 13.57 8.14 -17.93
C PRO A 206 12.07 7.87 -18.15
N PRO A 207 11.20 8.11 -17.16
CA PRO A 207 9.78 7.89 -17.33
C PRO A 207 9.17 8.89 -18.30
N THR A 208 8.30 8.41 -19.18
CA THR A 208 7.56 9.21 -20.13
C THR A 208 6.14 9.48 -19.62
N PRO A 209 5.41 10.49 -20.16
CA PRO A 209 4.00 10.67 -19.87
C PRO A 209 3.15 9.43 -20.18
N SER A 210 3.50 8.66 -21.21
CA SER A 210 2.84 7.40 -21.55
C SER A 210 3.05 6.34 -20.47
N ALA A 211 4.24 6.25 -19.86
CA ALA A 211 4.47 5.35 -18.74
C ALA A 211 3.58 5.67 -17.54
N ALA A 212 3.30 6.94 -17.26
CA ALA A 212 2.32 7.32 -16.24
C ALA A 212 0.88 7.02 -16.68
N ALA A 213 0.54 7.23 -17.96
CA ALA A 213 -0.80 7.00 -18.49
C ALA A 213 -1.20 5.51 -18.42
N VAL A 214 -0.31 4.59 -18.78
CA VAL A 214 -0.63 3.15 -18.82
C VAL A 214 -0.87 2.52 -17.45
N VAL A 215 -0.47 3.16 -16.36
CA VAL A 215 -0.79 2.70 -14.99
C VAL A 215 -2.07 3.31 -14.42
N VAL A 216 -2.72 4.26 -15.11
CA VAL A 216 -3.97 4.89 -14.65
C VAL A 216 -5.07 3.85 -14.37
N PRO A 217 -5.35 2.87 -15.25
CA PRO A 217 -6.35 1.85 -14.96
C PRO A 217 -6.08 1.09 -13.66
N PHE A 218 -4.84 0.69 -13.41
CA PHE A 218 -4.42 0.06 -12.17
C PHE A 218 -4.59 0.99 -10.96
N THR A 219 -4.20 2.26 -11.09
CA THR A 219 -4.36 3.29 -10.04
C THR A 219 -5.83 3.39 -9.60
N LEU A 220 -6.77 3.35 -10.54
CA LEU A 220 -8.21 3.39 -10.25
C LEU A 220 -8.69 2.13 -9.52
N VAL A 221 -8.15 0.96 -9.86
CA VAL A 221 -8.43 -0.29 -9.12
C VAL A 221 -7.86 -0.24 -7.70
N VAL A 222 -6.69 0.37 -7.47
CA VAL A 222 -6.18 0.68 -6.12
C VAL A 222 -7.18 1.57 -5.38
N GLY A 223 -7.80 2.55 -6.03
CA GLY A 223 -8.88 3.35 -5.46
C GLY A 223 -10.08 2.50 -5.01
N CYS A 224 -10.52 1.54 -5.82
CA CYS A 224 -11.56 0.58 -5.44
C CYS A 224 -11.17 -0.21 -4.18
N ASN A 225 -9.93 -0.68 -4.11
CA ASN A 225 -9.42 -1.39 -2.93
C ASN A 225 -9.43 -0.51 -1.67
N LEU A 226 -8.98 0.76 -1.77
CA LEU A 226 -8.94 1.69 -0.63
C LEU A 226 -10.35 1.97 -0.07
N LEU A 227 -11.35 2.15 -0.93
CA LEU A 227 -12.74 2.30 -0.48
C LEU A 227 -13.23 1.06 0.29
N ALA A 228 -12.75 -0.13 -0.08
CA ALA A 228 -13.18 -1.38 0.55
C ALA A 228 -12.44 -1.66 1.86
N VAL A 229 -11.12 -1.42 1.95
CA VAL A 229 -10.33 -1.71 3.15
C VAL A 229 -10.61 -0.74 4.29
N HIS A 230 -11.05 0.49 4.02
CA HIS A 230 -11.45 1.44 5.07
C HIS A 230 -12.87 1.18 5.61
N TRP A 231 -13.72 0.43 4.91
CA TRP A 231 -15.09 0.19 5.36
C TRP A 231 -15.20 -0.57 6.69
N PRO A 232 -14.44 -1.65 6.96
CA PRO A 232 -14.46 -2.34 8.26
C PRO A 232 -14.07 -1.44 9.43
N ASP A 233 -13.09 -0.55 9.21
CA ASP A 233 -12.45 0.26 10.26
C ASP A 233 -13.18 1.58 10.53
N ARG A 234 -14.18 1.97 9.73
CA ARG A 234 -14.84 3.27 9.77
C ARG A 234 -15.31 3.72 11.15
N VAL A 235 -15.77 2.78 12.01
CA VAL A 235 -16.27 3.10 13.35
C VAL A 235 -15.12 3.43 14.30
N ALA A 236 -14.00 2.71 14.20
CA ALA A 236 -12.79 2.99 14.97
C ALA A 236 -12.14 4.28 14.47
N ASP A 237 -12.05 4.47 13.16
CA ASP A 237 -11.51 5.68 12.51
C ASP A 237 -12.27 6.95 12.95
N GLU A 238 -13.60 6.90 12.97
CA GLU A 238 -14.43 8.02 13.42
C GLU A 238 -14.13 8.42 14.86
N ARG A 239 -13.96 7.44 15.77
CA ARG A 239 -13.69 7.67 17.19
C ARG A 239 -12.36 8.37 17.44
N VAL A 240 -11.35 8.16 16.58
CA VAL A 240 -10.01 8.78 16.68
C VAL A 240 -9.84 10.00 15.77
N GLY A 241 -10.91 10.43 15.11
CA GLY A 241 -10.94 11.63 14.28
C GLY A 241 -10.31 11.49 12.90
N LYS A 242 -10.13 10.24 12.40
CA LYS A 242 -9.80 10.01 10.99
C LYS A 242 -10.99 10.36 10.10
N ARG A 243 -10.71 10.94 8.94
CA ARG A 243 -11.74 11.41 8.01
C ARG A 243 -11.68 10.67 6.67
N THR A 244 -11.56 9.34 6.73
CA THR A 244 -11.60 8.50 5.53
C THR A 244 -12.93 8.67 4.78
N LEU A 245 -12.97 8.34 3.50
CA LEU A 245 -14.22 8.40 2.71
C LEU A 245 -15.27 7.43 3.28
N ALA A 246 -14.84 6.33 3.89
CA ALA A 246 -15.73 5.38 4.56
C ALA A 246 -16.43 5.98 5.79
N VAL A 247 -15.78 6.92 6.50
CA VAL A 247 -16.37 7.69 7.61
C VAL A 247 -17.28 8.78 7.09
N ARG A 248 -16.87 9.52 6.05
CA ARG A 248 -17.55 10.74 5.57
C ARG A 248 -18.76 10.50 4.67
N TRP A 249 -18.77 9.38 3.94
CA TRP A 249 -19.74 9.14 2.89
C TRP A 249 -20.77 8.08 3.29
N ARG A 250 -22.00 8.31 2.85
CA ARG A 250 -23.05 7.29 2.96
C ARG A 250 -22.70 6.05 2.13
N PRO A 251 -23.13 4.85 2.54
CA PRO A 251 -22.85 3.59 1.83
C PRO A 251 -23.15 3.62 0.33
N ILE A 252 -24.24 4.28 -0.07
CA ILE A 252 -24.62 4.39 -1.49
C ILE A 252 -23.60 5.21 -2.29
N ARG A 253 -23.04 6.29 -1.68
CA ARG A 253 -22.03 7.13 -2.33
C ARG A 253 -20.71 6.36 -2.51
N LEU A 254 -20.31 5.58 -1.51
CA LEU A 254 -19.13 4.72 -1.61
C LEU A 254 -19.27 3.68 -2.73
N ARG A 255 -20.45 3.01 -2.82
CA ARG A 255 -20.71 2.04 -3.90
C ARG A 255 -20.72 2.68 -5.28
N ARG A 256 -21.28 3.89 -5.41
CA ARG A 256 -21.25 4.65 -6.67
C ARG A 256 -19.82 5.03 -7.05
N ALA A 257 -19.02 5.55 -6.10
CA ALA A 257 -17.62 5.89 -6.36
C ALA A 257 -16.81 4.65 -6.77
N TYR A 258 -17.01 3.51 -6.10
CA TYR A 258 -16.38 2.25 -6.48
C TYR A 258 -16.74 1.85 -7.92
N ALA A 259 -18.04 1.89 -8.27
CA ALA A 259 -18.50 1.58 -9.63
C ALA A 259 -17.92 2.55 -10.66
N THR A 260 -17.89 3.85 -10.36
CA THR A 260 -17.30 4.87 -11.23
C THR A 260 -15.81 4.60 -11.47
N LEU A 261 -15.03 4.34 -10.39
CA LEU A 261 -13.61 4.00 -10.52
C LEU A 261 -13.39 2.75 -11.39
N ALA A 262 -14.19 1.69 -11.17
CA ALA A 262 -14.08 0.46 -11.95
C ALA A 262 -14.44 0.67 -13.43
N VAL A 263 -15.50 1.44 -13.72
CA VAL A 263 -15.90 1.77 -15.10
C VAL A 263 -14.85 2.65 -15.78
N VAL A 264 -14.36 3.67 -15.08
CA VAL A 264 -13.31 4.56 -15.64
C VAL A 264 -12.01 3.79 -15.86
N ALA A 265 -11.66 2.83 -14.99
CA ALA A 265 -10.52 1.93 -15.21
C ALA A 265 -10.69 1.12 -16.50
N ALA A 266 -11.86 0.53 -16.72
CA ALA A 266 -12.14 -0.22 -17.96
C ALA A 266 -12.10 0.67 -19.21
N LEU A 267 -12.73 1.85 -19.14
CA LEU A 267 -12.73 2.80 -20.27
C LEU A 267 -11.33 3.32 -20.57
N SER A 268 -10.53 3.66 -19.55
CA SER A 268 -9.15 4.08 -19.75
C SER A 268 -8.28 2.96 -20.34
N THR A 269 -8.50 1.70 -19.98
CA THR A 269 -7.83 0.56 -20.63
C THR A 269 -8.17 0.50 -22.13
N VAL A 270 -9.44 0.65 -22.49
CA VAL A 270 -9.87 0.64 -23.89
C VAL A 270 -9.26 1.80 -24.67
N VAL A 271 -9.28 3.02 -24.11
CA VAL A 271 -8.68 4.22 -24.74
C VAL A 271 -7.18 4.03 -24.96
N LEU A 272 -6.46 3.52 -23.97
CA LEU A 272 -5.02 3.29 -24.06
C LEU A 272 -4.67 2.19 -25.07
N TRP A 273 -5.52 1.18 -25.19
CA TRP A 273 -5.38 0.12 -26.19
C TRP A 273 -5.58 0.66 -27.62
N HIS A 274 -6.64 1.43 -27.86
CA HIS A 274 -6.87 2.07 -29.16
C HIS A 274 -5.80 3.11 -29.51
N GLY A 275 -5.18 3.75 -28.50
CA GLY A 275 -4.04 4.63 -28.66
C GLY A 275 -2.70 3.92 -28.81
N GLU A 276 -2.70 2.57 -28.97
CA GLU A 276 -1.51 1.72 -29.13
C GLU A 276 -0.49 1.82 -27.98
N LEU A 277 -0.94 2.32 -26.80
CA LEU A 277 -0.10 2.44 -25.60
C LEU A 277 -0.07 1.16 -24.76
N LEU A 278 -1.09 0.29 -24.90
CA LEU A 278 -1.15 -1.00 -24.22
C LEU A 278 -1.01 -2.15 -25.22
N PRO A 279 0.02 -3.02 -25.06
CA PRO A 279 0.12 -4.26 -25.83
C PRO A 279 -1.09 -5.18 -25.59
N PRO A 280 -1.48 -6.02 -26.55
CA PRO A 280 -2.67 -6.90 -26.43
C PRO A 280 -2.66 -7.78 -25.18
N VAL A 281 -1.50 -8.35 -24.81
CA VAL A 281 -1.35 -9.20 -23.60
C VAL A 281 -1.57 -8.40 -22.33
N VAL A 282 -1.11 -7.15 -22.26
CA VAL A 282 -1.31 -6.26 -21.12
C VAL A 282 -2.76 -5.79 -21.06
N THR A 283 -3.36 -5.50 -22.21
CA THR A 283 -4.79 -5.14 -22.30
C THR A 283 -5.66 -6.27 -21.77
N THR A 284 -5.43 -7.50 -22.21
CA THR A 284 -6.20 -8.69 -21.76
C THR A 284 -5.95 -9.01 -20.29
N ALA A 285 -4.77 -8.70 -19.74
CA ALA A 285 -4.48 -8.85 -18.31
C ALA A 285 -5.49 -8.08 -17.43
N HIS A 286 -6.05 -6.94 -17.89
CA HIS A 286 -7.05 -6.19 -17.13
C HIS A 286 -8.36 -6.96 -16.93
N LEU A 287 -8.68 -7.92 -17.80
CA LEU A 287 -9.87 -8.75 -17.65
C LEU A 287 -9.83 -9.63 -16.41
N THR A 288 -8.65 -9.96 -15.89
CA THR A 288 -8.48 -10.77 -14.68
C THR A 288 -9.08 -10.11 -13.43
N ALA A 289 -9.14 -8.78 -13.38
CA ALA A 289 -9.73 -8.04 -12.26
C ALA A 289 -11.26 -7.99 -12.31
N VAL A 290 -11.88 -8.13 -13.48
CA VAL A 290 -13.31 -7.89 -13.69
C VAL A 290 -14.22 -8.72 -12.75
N PRO A 291 -14.06 -10.05 -12.62
CA PRO A 291 -14.93 -10.84 -11.74
C PRO A 291 -14.83 -10.38 -10.28
N PHE A 292 -13.63 -10.02 -9.83
CA PHE A 292 -13.39 -9.54 -8.46
C PHE A 292 -13.92 -8.13 -8.23
N LEU A 293 -13.83 -7.24 -9.22
CA LEU A 293 -14.42 -5.89 -9.15
C LEU A 293 -15.95 -5.96 -9.08
N LEU A 294 -16.59 -6.83 -9.86
CA LEU A 294 -18.02 -7.06 -9.80
C LEU A 294 -18.46 -7.66 -8.45
N TRP A 295 -17.69 -8.61 -7.93
CA TRP A 295 -17.95 -9.17 -6.61
C TRP A 295 -17.76 -8.10 -5.52
N GLY A 296 -16.68 -7.29 -5.59
CA GLY A 296 -16.42 -6.17 -4.69
C GLY A 296 -17.56 -5.15 -4.68
N TRP A 297 -18.04 -4.75 -5.83
CA TRP A 297 -19.18 -3.84 -5.94
C TRP A 297 -20.46 -4.38 -5.28
N ARG A 298 -20.75 -5.68 -5.45
CA ARG A 298 -21.92 -6.32 -4.82
C ARG A 298 -21.82 -6.43 -3.30
N THR A 299 -20.60 -6.55 -2.76
CA THR A 299 -20.35 -6.81 -1.33
C THR A 299 -19.94 -5.58 -0.53
N LEU A 300 -19.39 -4.54 -1.19
CA LEU A 300 -18.98 -3.29 -0.54
C LEU A 300 -20.14 -2.71 0.29
N THR A 301 -19.85 -2.34 1.51
CA THR A 301 -20.78 -1.82 2.54
C THR A 301 -21.83 -2.80 3.05
N ARG A 302 -21.94 -3.99 2.45
CA ARG A 302 -22.86 -5.06 2.89
C ARG A 302 -22.14 -6.14 3.70
N LYS A 303 -20.85 -6.33 3.43
CA LYS A 303 -19.98 -7.26 4.18
C LYS A 303 -18.78 -6.47 4.74
N ARG A 304 -18.22 -6.98 5.84
CA ARG A 304 -17.01 -6.37 6.45
C ARG A 304 -15.71 -6.74 5.72
N SER A 305 -15.69 -7.89 5.01
CA SER A 305 -14.47 -8.36 4.34
C SER A 305 -14.21 -7.58 3.05
N PRO A 306 -13.06 -6.91 2.90
CA PRO A 306 -12.65 -6.24 1.67
C PRO A 306 -12.00 -7.21 0.65
N LEU A 307 -11.98 -8.52 0.94
CA LEU A 307 -11.29 -9.54 0.15
C LEU A 307 -11.50 -9.42 -1.37
N PRO A 308 -12.73 -9.16 -1.89
CA PRO A 308 -12.91 -9.07 -3.34
C PRO A 308 -12.12 -7.93 -3.99
N ALA A 309 -12.08 -6.77 -3.34
CA ALA A 309 -11.35 -5.60 -3.85
C ALA A 309 -9.83 -5.78 -3.71
N VAL A 310 -9.38 -6.40 -2.62
CA VAL A 310 -7.97 -6.80 -2.45
C VAL A 310 -7.56 -7.79 -3.53
N ALA A 311 -8.38 -8.82 -3.78
CA ALA A 311 -8.13 -9.80 -4.83
C ALA A 311 -8.09 -9.16 -6.23
N ALA A 312 -9.01 -8.23 -6.54
CA ALA A 312 -8.98 -7.49 -7.80
C ALA A 312 -7.64 -6.78 -8.02
N MET A 313 -7.17 -6.06 -7.00
CA MET A 313 -5.92 -5.30 -7.06
C MET A 313 -4.69 -6.23 -7.19
N VAL A 314 -4.61 -7.28 -6.38
CA VAL A 314 -3.45 -8.19 -6.35
C VAL A 314 -3.38 -9.02 -7.64
N VAL A 315 -4.50 -9.60 -8.08
CA VAL A 315 -4.54 -10.40 -9.33
C VAL A 315 -4.19 -9.53 -10.53
N LEU A 316 -4.70 -8.30 -10.58
CA LEU A 316 -4.36 -7.35 -11.63
C LEU A 316 -2.86 -6.98 -11.59
N ALA A 317 -2.31 -6.69 -10.41
CA ALA A 317 -0.88 -6.40 -10.28
C ALA A 317 0.01 -7.55 -10.80
N VAL A 318 -0.33 -8.78 -10.44
CA VAL A 318 0.37 -9.98 -10.93
C VAL A 318 0.25 -10.11 -12.46
N ALA A 319 -0.97 -10.00 -12.99
CA ALA A 319 -1.22 -10.16 -14.42
C ALA A 319 -0.54 -9.06 -15.26
N LEU A 320 -0.57 -7.81 -14.78
CA LEU A 320 0.12 -6.70 -15.45
C LEU A 320 1.63 -6.87 -15.41
N THR A 321 2.19 -7.26 -14.25
CA THR A 321 3.62 -7.54 -14.15
C THR A 321 4.03 -8.63 -15.13
N ALA A 322 3.33 -9.76 -15.11
CA ALA A 322 3.60 -10.85 -16.05
C ALA A 322 3.46 -10.40 -17.51
N GLY A 323 2.40 -9.65 -17.85
CA GLY A 323 2.16 -9.14 -19.21
C GLY A 323 3.27 -8.22 -19.71
N TRP A 324 3.73 -7.26 -18.91
CA TRP A 324 4.80 -6.35 -19.28
C TRP A 324 6.15 -7.06 -19.41
N TRP A 325 6.46 -8.00 -18.52
CA TRP A 325 7.69 -8.80 -18.64
C TRP A 325 7.65 -9.74 -19.86
N TRP A 326 6.46 -10.23 -20.21
CA TRP A 326 6.29 -11.03 -21.45
C TRP A 326 6.55 -10.23 -22.73
N VAL A 327 6.12 -8.96 -22.76
CA VAL A 327 6.35 -8.08 -23.93
C VAL A 327 7.82 -7.68 -24.06
N GLY A 328 8.56 -7.60 -22.94
CA GLY A 328 9.98 -7.25 -22.93
C GLY A 328 10.93 -8.43 -23.25
N VAL A 329 10.39 -9.65 -23.42
CA VAL A 329 11.14 -10.84 -23.83
C VAL A 329 10.99 -11.07 -25.32
#